data_b4533ec54b3d1a6032961d1b6a089c37
#
_entry.id   b4533ec54b3d1a6032961d1b6a089c37
#
_cell.length_a   1.000
_cell.length_b   1.000
_cell.length_c   1.000
_cell.angle_alpha   90.00
_cell.angle_beta   90.00
_cell.angle_gamma   90.00
#
_symmetry.space_group_name_H-M   'P 1'
#
loop_
_entity.id
_entity.type
_entity.pdbx_description
1 polymer ?
#
loop_
_entity_poly.entity_id
_entity_poly.type
_entity_poly.pdbx_seq_one_letter_code
_entity_poly.pdbx_strand_id
1 'polypeptide(L)'
;MKVSTQMKLSSNTTNILKNFSQINQSILIKEGNKLKTISVMKNILAEAEVEEEFEKDFAIYDLNQFLSGLSLYDAPDLEFGDSYLTIRDGRRRAKYFFADPDVIVSPPEKEISLPTKDVCFTVATQQLDKLLKAAAIYQVPDLSVISRNGKIEIIVRDKKNDTSHEFSEEVGETTEEFSFNFKVENIKIIPGSYDVVISSKLLAEFTNKNTDLKYYICLLYTSPSPRDRQKSRMPSSA
;
A
#
# COMPACT_ATOMS: atom_id res chain seq x y z
N MET A 1 -11.80 7.79 -39.00
CA MET A 1 -10.49 7.89 -38.34
C MET A 1 -10.75 8.01 -36.87
N LYS A 2 -10.45 6.99 -36.05
CA LYS A 2 -10.46 7.14 -34.60
C LYS A 2 -9.31 8.06 -34.24
N VAL A 3 -9.60 9.17 -33.58
CA VAL A 3 -8.59 10.05 -33.02
C VAL A 3 -7.88 9.23 -31.96
N SER A 4 -6.63 8.87 -32.17
CA SER A 4 -5.80 8.23 -31.17
C SER A 4 -5.48 9.30 -30.13
N THR A 5 -5.99 9.16 -28.93
CA THR A 5 -5.70 10.08 -27.85
C THR A 5 -4.25 9.91 -27.44
N GLN A 6 -3.53 11.02 -27.48
CA GLN A 6 -2.14 11.08 -26.97
C GLN A 6 -2.19 11.50 -25.52
N MET A 7 -1.49 10.76 -24.68
CA MET A 7 -1.36 11.01 -23.26
C MET A 7 0.11 11.02 -22.85
N LYS A 8 0.47 11.85 -21.88
CA LYS A 8 1.76 11.78 -21.18
C LYS A 8 1.50 11.43 -19.73
N LEU A 9 2.31 10.53 -19.20
CA LEU A 9 2.27 10.23 -17.77
C LEU A 9 3.05 11.30 -16.99
N SER A 10 2.45 11.83 -15.95
CA SER A 10 3.11 12.72 -15.00
C SER A 10 4.16 11.94 -14.19
N SER A 11 5.10 12.68 -13.62
CA SER A 11 6.08 12.09 -12.70
C SER A 11 5.42 11.47 -11.47
N ASN A 12 4.32 12.06 -11.02
CA ASN A 12 3.54 11.53 -9.89
C ASN A 12 2.94 10.17 -10.23
N THR A 13 2.23 10.06 -11.36
CA THR A 13 1.65 8.80 -11.82
C THR A 13 2.70 7.72 -12.06
N THR A 14 3.84 8.10 -12.64
CA THR A 14 4.97 7.18 -12.81
C THR A 14 5.50 6.67 -11.47
N ASN A 15 5.61 7.52 -10.44
CA ASN A 15 6.04 7.13 -9.10
C ASN A 15 5.02 6.22 -8.41
N ILE A 16 3.73 6.50 -8.56
CA ILE A 16 2.64 5.64 -8.06
C ILE A 16 2.73 4.25 -8.72
N LEU A 17 2.85 4.18 -10.03
CA LEU A 17 2.99 2.90 -10.75
C LEU A 17 4.25 2.13 -10.34
N LYS A 18 5.38 2.82 -10.10
CA LYS A 18 6.60 2.20 -9.55
C LYS A 18 6.39 1.61 -8.16
N ASN A 19 5.63 2.27 -7.31
CA ASN A 19 5.28 1.73 -6.01
C ASN A 19 4.31 0.54 -6.15
N PHE A 20 3.30 0.66 -7.00
CA PHE A 20 2.32 -0.41 -7.24
C PHE A 20 2.99 -1.68 -7.80
N SER A 21 4.05 -1.54 -8.61
CA SER A 21 4.82 -2.68 -9.09
C SER A 21 5.53 -3.48 -7.99
N GLN A 22 5.78 -2.85 -6.84
CA GLN A 22 6.32 -3.55 -5.66
C GLN A 22 5.23 -4.36 -4.92
N ILE A 23 3.95 -3.97 -5.08
CA ILE A 23 2.81 -4.65 -4.47
C ILE A 23 2.37 -5.82 -5.35
N ASN A 24 2.21 -5.56 -6.66
CA ASN A 24 1.84 -6.55 -7.66
C ASN A 24 2.58 -6.27 -8.97
N GLN A 25 3.15 -7.32 -9.57
CA GLN A 25 3.84 -7.22 -10.86
C GLN A 25 2.92 -6.80 -12.00
N SER A 26 1.63 -7.12 -11.92
CA SER A 26 0.63 -6.83 -12.94
C SER A 26 -0.40 -5.81 -12.46
N ILE A 27 -1.02 -5.09 -13.40
CA ILE A 27 -2.08 -4.13 -13.10
C ILE A 27 -3.14 -4.11 -14.20
N LEU A 28 -4.41 -4.02 -13.79
CA LEU A 28 -5.52 -3.65 -14.67
C LEU A 28 -5.84 -2.18 -14.42
N ILE A 29 -5.59 -1.33 -15.41
CA ILE A 29 -5.96 0.08 -15.40
C ILE A 29 -7.34 0.17 -16.01
N LYS A 30 -8.30 0.74 -15.28
CA LYS A 30 -9.66 0.97 -15.74
C LYS A 30 -9.82 2.37 -16.31
N GLU A 31 -10.85 2.55 -17.13
CA GLU A 31 -11.30 3.86 -17.59
C GLU A 31 -11.49 4.81 -16.40
N GLY A 32 -11.08 6.07 -16.57
CA GLY A 32 -11.08 7.10 -15.53
C GLY A 32 -9.70 7.44 -15.03
N ASN A 33 -9.60 8.02 -13.85
CA ASN A 33 -8.38 8.53 -13.24
C ASN A 33 -7.94 7.76 -11.99
N LYS A 34 -8.58 6.61 -11.68
CA LYS A 34 -8.27 5.81 -10.50
C LYS A 34 -7.40 4.62 -10.84
N LEU A 35 -6.22 4.57 -10.22
CA LEU A 35 -5.35 3.41 -10.25
C LEU A 35 -5.55 2.58 -8.98
N LYS A 36 -5.73 1.27 -9.15
CA LYS A 36 -5.87 0.34 -8.02
C LYS A 36 -4.99 -0.88 -8.23
N THR A 37 -4.39 -1.38 -7.16
CA THR A 37 -3.65 -2.63 -7.16
C THR A 37 -3.88 -3.42 -5.89
N ILE A 38 -3.73 -4.73 -5.96
CA ILE A 38 -3.81 -5.63 -4.81
C ILE A 38 -2.69 -6.66 -4.90
N SER A 39 -2.05 -6.97 -3.78
CA SER A 39 -1.04 -8.02 -3.73
C SER A 39 -1.65 -9.40 -4.02
N VAL A 40 -0.85 -10.30 -4.57
CA VAL A 40 -1.28 -11.69 -4.87
C VAL A 40 -1.85 -12.38 -3.62
N MET A 41 -1.26 -12.12 -2.46
CA MET A 41 -1.72 -12.65 -1.16
C MET A 41 -2.94 -11.89 -0.58
N LYS A 42 -3.41 -10.84 -1.26
CA LYS A 42 -4.55 -9.99 -0.85
C LYS A 42 -4.40 -9.35 0.53
N ASN A 43 -3.17 -9.12 0.95
CA ASN A 43 -2.85 -8.51 2.24
C ASN A 43 -2.49 -7.03 2.17
N ILE A 44 -2.30 -6.50 0.95
CA ILE A 44 -2.06 -5.08 0.66
C ILE A 44 -2.95 -4.69 -0.52
N LEU A 45 -3.73 -3.64 -0.37
CA LEU A 45 -4.42 -2.97 -1.47
C LEU A 45 -3.99 -1.51 -1.48
N ALA A 46 -3.76 -0.96 -2.66
CA ALA A 46 -3.49 0.46 -2.83
C ALA A 46 -4.42 1.06 -3.89
N GLU A 47 -4.84 2.29 -3.67
CA GLU A 47 -5.62 3.08 -4.61
C GLU A 47 -5.11 4.52 -4.65
N ALA A 48 -5.09 5.09 -5.84
CA ALA A 48 -4.66 6.46 -6.09
C ALA A 48 -5.54 7.13 -7.15
N GLU A 49 -5.79 8.43 -6.99
CA GLU A 49 -6.31 9.27 -8.06
C GLU A 49 -5.12 9.98 -8.72
N VAL A 50 -5.09 9.97 -10.05
CA VAL A 50 -4.03 10.54 -10.86
C VAL A 50 -4.56 11.66 -11.74
N GLU A 51 -3.66 12.45 -12.34
CA GLU A 51 -4.04 13.58 -13.19
C GLU A 51 -4.53 13.13 -14.57
N GLU A 52 -4.09 11.95 -15.01
CA GLU A 52 -4.44 11.39 -16.31
C GLU A 52 -5.83 10.75 -16.29
N GLU A 53 -6.58 10.97 -17.36
CA GLU A 53 -7.86 10.34 -17.62
C GLU A 53 -7.68 9.23 -18.65
N PHE A 54 -7.76 7.97 -18.23
CA PHE A 54 -7.65 6.82 -19.13
C PHE A 54 -8.99 6.57 -19.82
N GLU A 55 -8.98 6.54 -21.15
CA GLU A 55 -10.21 6.43 -21.97
C GLU A 55 -10.77 5.01 -22.07
N LYS A 56 -10.03 4.01 -21.61
CA LYS A 56 -10.44 2.59 -21.69
C LYS A 56 -9.68 1.73 -20.71
N ASP A 57 -10.22 0.56 -20.44
CA ASP A 57 -9.54 -0.49 -19.69
C ASP A 57 -8.40 -1.09 -20.51
N PHE A 58 -7.27 -1.33 -19.83
CA PHE A 58 -6.14 -2.10 -20.39
C PHE A 58 -5.33 -2.75 -19.26
N ALA A 59 -4.75 -3.90 -19.58
CA ALA A 59 -3.99 -4.70 -18.64
C ALA A 59 -2.50 -4.70 -18.96
N ILE A 60 -1.66 -4.55 -17.95
CA ILE A 60 -0.20 -4.64 -18.01
C ILE A 60 0.21 -5.87 -17.21
N TYR A 61 0.83 -6.86 -17.87
CA TYR A 61 1.27 -8.09 -17.21
C TYR A 61 2.53 -7.89 -16.37
N ASP A 62 3.51 -7.15 -16.89
CA ASP A 62 4.75 -6.83 -16.20
C ASP A 62 4.94 -5.31 -16.14
N LEU A 63 4.52 -4.72 -15.00
CA LEU A 63 4.57 -3.28 -14.78
C LEU A 63 6.01 -2.77 -14.68
N ASN A 64 6.96 -3.58 -14.19
CA ASN A 64 8.36 -3.20 -14.15
C ASN A 64 8.96 -3.13 -15.55
N GLN A 65 8.64 -4.09 -16.42
CA GLN A 65 9.04 -4.06 -17.82
C GLN A 65 8.46 -2.85 -18.55
N PHE A 66 7.18 -2.56 -18.34
CA PHE A 66 6.53 -1.39 -18.91
C PHE A 66 7.21 -0.09 -18.49
N LEU A 67 7.43 0.11 -17.18
CA LEU A 67 8.09 1.29 -16.63
C LEU A 67 9.55 1.41 -17.09
N SER A 68 10.26 0.30 -17.18
CA SER A 68 11.62 0.27 -17.74
C SER A 68 11.62 0.65 -19.21
N GLY A 69 10.61 0.20 -19.96
CA GLY A 69 10.42 0.59 -21.36
C GLY A 69 10.17 2.08 -21.51
N LEU A 70 9.38 2.70 -20.62
CA LEU A 70 9.15 4.14 -20.59
C LEU A 70 10.42 4.92 -20.28
N SER A 71 11.30 4.40 -19.44
CA SER A 71 12.55 5.10 -19.04
C SER A 71 13.59 5.23 -20.19
N LEU A 72 13.35 4.60 -21.34
CA LEU A 72 14.16 4.77 -22.55
C LEU A 72 13.90 6.11 -23.25
N TYR A 73 12.90 6.86 -22.80
CA TYR A 73 12.42 8.09 -23.40
C TYR A 73 12.43 9.23 -22.37
N ASP A 74 12.59 10.46 -22.84
CA ASP A 74 12.61 11.62 -21.95
C ASP A 74 11.21 12.11 -21.59
N ALA A 75 10.31 12.21 -22.56
CA ALA A 75 8.92 12.66 -22.38
C ALA A 75 7.97 11.97 -23.38
N PRO A 76 7.77 10.66 -23.27
CA PRO A 76 7.04 9.90 -24.28
C PRO A 76 5.56 10.24 -24.32
N ASP A 77 5.02 10.29 -25.52
CA ASP A 77 3.59 10.26 -25.78
C ASP A 77 3.12 8.80 -25.84
N LEU A 78 2.01 8.51 -25.19
CA LEU A 78 1.34 7.23 -25.21
C LEU A 78 0.12 7.32 -26.13
N GLU A 79 0.11 6.52 -27.18
CA GLU A 79 -1.01 6.41 -28.12
C GLU A 79 -1.71 5.07 -27.91
N PHE A 80 -2.95 5.08 -27.48
CA PHE A 80 -3.72 3.86 -27.16
C PHE A 80 -4.38 3.26 -28.41
N GLY A 81 -3.99 2.05 -28.77
CA GLY A 81 -4.63 1.20 -29.78
C GLY A 81 -5.60 0.20 -29.15
N ASP A 82 -6.19 -0.69 -29.93
CA ASP A 82 -7.16 -1.67 -29.41
C ASP A 82 -6.49 -2.78 -28.57
N SER A 83 -5.34 -3.29 -28.98
CA SER A 83 -4.62 -4.38 -28.32
C SER A 83 -3.20 -4.01 -27.84
N TYR A 84 -2.75 -2.81 -28.07
CA TYR A 84 -1.46 -2.32 -27.64
C TYR A 84 -1.45 -0.81 -27.50
N LEU A 85 -0.49 -0.26 -26.78
CA LEU A 85 -0.14 1.15 -26.82
C LEU A 85 1.17 1.35 -27.59
N THR A 86 1.28 2.50 -28.27
CA THR A 86 2.53 2.96 -28.88
C THR A 86 3.14 4.02 -27.97
N ILE A 87 4.39 3.77 -27.58
CA ILE A 87 5.23 4.75 -26.85
C ILE A 87 6.04 5.49 -27.92
N ARG A 88 5.94 6.81 -27.96
CA ARG A 88 6.61 7.63 -28.97
C ARG A 88 7.34 8.82 -28.36
N ASP A 89 8.55 9.05 -28.84
CA ASP A 89 9.33 10.25 -28.55
C ASP A 89 10.21 10.61 -29.77
N GLY A 90 9.81 11.65 -30.48
CA GLY A 90 10.45 12.05 -31.75
C GLY A 90 10.46 10.94 -32.79
N ARG A 91 11.66 10.44 -33.11
CA ARG A 91 11.85 9.34 -34.09
C ARG A 91 11.81 7.94 -33.47
N ARG A 92 11.82 7.87 -32.15
CA ARG A 92 11.80 6.59 -31.42
C ARG A 92 10.38 6.17 -31.18
N ARG A 93 10.10 4.87 -31.33
CA ARG A 93 8.80 4.30 -30.98
C ARG A 93 8.93 2.85 -30.53
N ALA A 94 8.10 2.46 -29.59
CA ALA A 94 7.89 1.08 -29.21
C ALA A 94 6.40 0.74 -29.22
N LYS A 95 6.07 -0.54 -29.35
CA LYS A 95 4.73 -1.07 -29.12
C LYS A 95 4.76 -1.93 -27.88
N TYR A 96 3.82 -1.67 -26.98
CA TYR A 96 3.59 -2.51 -25.79
C TYR A 96 2.21 -3.14 -25.89
N PHE A 97 2.16 -4.48 -25.98
CA PHE A 97 0.91 -5.22 -26.10
C PHE A 97 0.25 -5.38 -24.74
N PHE A 98 -1.07 -5.20 -24.70
CA PHE A 98 -1.87 -5.42 -23.49
C PHE A 98 -1.94 -6.91 -23.18
N ALA A 99 -2.01 -7.21 -21.87
CA ALA A 99 -2.31 -8.55 -21.41
C ALA A 99 -3.82 -8.82 -21.45
N ASP A 100 -4.18 -10.08 -21.32
CA ASP A 100 -5.57 -10.46 -21.06
C ASP A 100 -5.96 -10.03 -19.64
N PRO A 101 -7.03 -9.24 -19.45
CA PRO A 101 -7.48 -8.83 -18.14
C PRO A 101 -7.76 -9.99 -17.18
N ASP A 102 -8.18 -11.14 -17.68
CA ASP A 102 -8.53 -12.32 -16.89
C ASP A 102 -7.34 -12.96 -16.16
N VAL A 103 -6.10 -12.70 -16.63
CA VAL A 103 -4.88 -13.17 -15.95
C VAL A 103 -4.37 -12.22 -14.86
N ILE A 104 -4.98 -11.05 -14.73
CA ILE A 104 -4.57 -10.03 -13.75
C ILE A 104 -5.33 -10.20 -12.43
N VAL A 105 -4.61 -10.28 -11.32
CA VAL A 105 -5.21 -10.24 -9.99
C VAL A 105 -5.60 -8.80 -9.70
N SER A 106 -6.90 -8.49 -9.83
CA SER A 106 -7.46 -7.15 -9.67
C SER A 106 -8.12 -6.96 -8.31
N PRO A 107 -8.08 -5.75 -7.75
CA PRO A 107 -8.84 -5.42 -6.54
C PRO A 107 -10.34 -5.55 -6.79
N PRO A 108 -11.15 -5.73 -5.71
CA PRO A 108 -12.60 -5.71 -5.83
C PRO A 108 -13.07 -4.33 -6.31
N GLU A 109 -14.17 -4.30 -7.07
CA GLU A 109 -14.77 -3.04 -7.55
C GLU A 109 -15.39 -2.23 -6.41
N LYS A 110 -15.91 -2.94 -5.39
CA LYS A 110 -16.50 -2.30 -4.21
C LYS A 110 -15.44 -1.55 -3.42
N GLU A 111 -15.75 -0.32 -3.04
CA GLU A 111 -14.89 0.46 -2.15
C GLU A 111 -14.69 -0.25 -0.82
N ILE A 112 -13.46 -0.23 -0.35
CA ILE A 112 -13.11 -0.78 0.95
C ILE A 112 -13.40 0.27 2.02
N SER A 113 -14.11 -0.14 3.05
CA SER A 113 -14.33 0.66 4.25
C SER A 113 -13.87 -0.11 5.48
N LEU A 114 -13.26 0.61 6.43
CA LEU A 114 -12.89 0.00 7.70
C LEU A 114 -14.15 -0.35 8.50
N PRO A 115 -14.25 -1.57 9.03
CA PRO A 115 -15.41 -1.98 9.83
C PRO A 115 -15.54 -1.18 11.13
N THR A 116 -14.40 -0.82 11.75
CA THR A 116 -14.30 -0.02 12.97
C THR A 116 -13.12 0.93 12.86
N LYS A 117 -13.08 1.96 13.70
CA LYS A 117 -11.96 2.90 13.83
C LYS A 117 -11.50 2.89 15.28
N ASP A 118 -10.68 1.91 15.61
CA ASP A 118 -10.30 1.66 17.00
C ASP A 118 -9.09 2.51 17.42
N VAL A 119 -8.15 2.76 16.51
CA VAL A 119 -7.00 3.65 16.76
C VAL A 119 -6.78 4.57 15.58
N CYS A 120 -6.56 5.84 15.85
CA CYS A 120 -6.29 6.87 14.85
C CYS A 120 -5.08 7.70 15.28
N PHE A 121 -4.12 7.89 14.37
CA PHE A 121 -2.96 8.76 14.59
C PHE A 121 -2.39 9.22 13.26
N THR A 122 -1.47 10.19 13.32
CA THR A 122 -0.68 10.62 12.15
C THR A 122 0.77 10.18 12.33
N VAL A 123 1.37 9.62 11.29
CA VAL A 123 2.80 9.35 11.24
C VAL A 123 3.45 10.27 10.22
N ALA A 124 4.49 10.99 10.65
CA ALA A 124 5.25 11.87 9.77
C ALA A 124 6.21 11.08 8.90
N THR A 125 6.53 11.63 7.71
CA THR A 125 7.48 11.03 6.76
C THR A 125 8.79 10.60 7.42
N GLN A 126 9.37 11.47 8.26
CA GLN A 126 10.65 11.20 8.91
C GLN A 126 10.57 10.07 9.94
N GLN A 127 9.46 9.95 10.65
CA GLN A 127 9.23 8.88 11.63
C GLN A 127 9.14 7.54 10.93
N LEU A 128 8.29 7.46 9.89
CA LEU A 128 8.12 6.24 9.09
C LEU A 128 9.43 5.79 8.44
N ASP A 129 10.18 6.73 7.88
CA ASP A 129 11.50 6.48 7.26
C ASP A 129 12.50 5.89 8.26
N LYS A 130 12.57 6.44 9.49
CA LYS A 130 13.44 5.94 10.55
C LYS A 130 13.04 4.54 11.02
N LEU A 131 11.72 4.31 11.18
CA LEU A 131 11.19 3.00 11.57
C LEU A 131 11.55 1.93 10.53
N LEU A 132 11.34 2.18 9.25
CA LEU A 132 11.64 1.23 8.19
C LEU A 132 13.17 1.01 8.02
N LYS A 133 13.98 2.07 8.18
CA LYS A 133 15.44 1.95 8.21
C LYS A 133 15.92 1.15 9.41
N ALA A 134 15.37 1.39 10.60
CA ALA A 134 15.71 0.62 11.80
C ALA A 134 15.32 -0.86 11.64
N ALA A 135 14.15 -1.16 11.05
CA ALA A 135 13.77 -2.53 10.76
C ALA A 135 14.76 -3.24 9.84
N ALA A 136 15.28 -2.55 8.83
CA ALA A 136 16.29 -3.09 7.92
C ALA A 136 17.65 -3.27 8.61
N ILE A 137 18.10 -2.31 9.42
CA ILE A 137 19.36 -2.36 10.16
C ILE A 137 19.37 -3.51 11.17
N TYR A 138 18.29 -3.63 11.95
CA TYR A 138 18.15 -4.67 12.98
C TYR A 138 17.62 -6.00 12.45
N GLN A 139 17.27 -6.05 11.15
CA GLN A 139 16.72 -7.23 10.48
C GLN A 139 15.48 -7.82 11.21
N VAL A 140 14.62 -6.93 11.69
CA VAL A 140 13.42 -7.33 12.45
C VAL A 140 12.19 -7.35 11.54
N PRO A 141 11.33 -8.39 11.66
CA PRO A 141 10.27 -8.63 10.69
C PRO A 141 8.95 -7.92 10.99
N ASP A 142 8.76 -7.45 12.22
CA ASP A 142 7.44 -6.98 12.67
C ASP A 142 7.47 -5.47 12.95
N LEU A 143 6.40 -4.79 12.56
CA LEU A 143 6.06 -3.43 12.95
C LEU A 143 4.80 -3.51 13.83
N SER A 144 4.90 -3.01 15.05
CA SER A 144 3.80 -3.04 16.02
C SER A 144 3.36 -1.63 16.35
N VAL A 145 2.04 -1.41 16.41
CA VAL A 145 1.44 -0.19 16.96
C VAL A 145 0.84 -0.56 18.31
N ILE A 146 1.38 0.01 19.37
CA ILE A 146 1.01 -0.36 20.75
C ILE A 146 0.69 0.89 21.58
N SER A 147 -0.08 0.67 22.63
CA SER A 147 -0.20 1.63 23.73
C SER A 147 0.84 1.30 24.81
N ARG A 148 1.61 2.30 25.21
CA ARG A 148 2.59 2.19 26.30
C ARG A 148 2.60 3.50 27.12
N ASN A 149 2.30 3.42 28.42
CA ASN A 149 2.31 4.55 29.32
C ASN A 149 1.44 5.76 28.86
N GLY A 150 0.28 5.48 28.29
CA GLY A 150 -0.63 6.51 27.78
C GLY A 150 -0.23 7.12 26.43
N LYS A 151 0.78 6.55 25.76
CA LYS A 151 1.26 6.96 24.43
C LYS A 151 0.97 5.91 23.38
N ILE A 152 0.79 6.35 22.14
CA ILE A 152 0.78 5.49 20.96
C ILE A 152 2.20 5.42 20.44
N GLU A 153 2.79 4.22 20.42
CA GLU A 153 4.12 3.98 19.88
C GLU A 153 4.06 3.05 18.68
N ILE A 154 4.84 3.37 17.65
CA ILE A 154 5.16 2.44 16.57
C ILE A 154 6.53 1.85 16.85
N ILE A 155 6.63 0.54 16.91
CA ILE A 155 7.85 -0.19 17.26
C ILE A 155 8.17 -1.20 16.17
N VAL A 156 9.41 -1.24 15.72
CA VAL A 156 9.93 -2.33 14.88
C VAL A 156 10.75 -3.29 15.75
N ARG A 157 10.43 -4.58 15.68
CA ARG A 157 11.03 -5.63 16.51
C ARG A 157 10.73 -7.03 15.93
N ASP A 158 11.33 -8.04 16.50
CA ASP A 158 10.87 -9.43 16.36
C ASP A 158 9.99 -9.78 17.58
N LYS A 159 8.66 -9.78 17.41
CA LYS A 159 7.73 -10.09 18.50
C LYS A 159 7.80 -11.51 19.05
N LYS A 160 8.54 -12.41 18.38
CA LYS A 160 8.75 -13.79 18.83
C LYS A 160 10.02 -13.95 19.65
N ASN A 161 10.88 -12.93 19.69
CA ASN A 161 12.15 -12.95 20.37
C ASN A 161 12.23 -11.78 21.35
N ASP A 162 12.05 -12.05 22.63
CA ASP A 162 12.06 -11.04 23.71
C ASP A 162 13.41 -10.34 23.89
N THR A 163 14.50 -10.88 23.29
CA THR A 163 15.84 -10.30 23.30
C THR A 163 16.21 -9.61 21.98
N SER A 164 15.24 -9.42 21.07
CA SER A 164 15.49 -8.74 19.81
C SER A 164 15.78 -7.25 20.03
N HIS A 165 16.54 -6.67 19.12
CA HIS A 165 16.64 -5.22 19.06
C HIS A 165 15.28 -4.61 18.71
N GLU A 166 14.99 -3.43 19.25
CA GLU A 166 13.78 -2.68 18.92
C GLU A 166 14.11 -1.19 18.70
N PHE A 167 13.28 -0.54 17.92
CA PHE A 167 13.30 0.90 17.73
C PHE A 167 11.86 1.41 17.71
N SER A 168 11.57 2.48 18.46
CA SER A 168 10.23 3.03 18.55
C SER A 168 10.20 4.54 18.31
N GLU A 169 9.02 5.00 17.83
CA GLU A 169 8.65 6.41 17.68
C GLU A 169 7.28 6.63 18.31
N GLU A 170 7.14 7.67 19.12
CA GLU A 170 5.86 8.10 19.66
C GLU A 170 5.09 8.90 18.59
N VAL A 171 3.81 8.58 18.41
CA VAL A 171 2.97 9.18 17.36
C VAL A 171 1.66 9.79 17.90
N GLY A 172 1.38 9.66 19.18
CA GLY A 172 0.16 10.20 19.78
C GLY A 172 -0.03 9.78 21.23
N GLU A 173 -1.19 10.14 21.78
CA GLU A 173 -1.61 9.79 23.13
C GLU A 173 -2.88 8.94 23.06
N THR A 174 -3.06 8.08 24.07
CA THR A 174 -4.23 7.20 24.15
C THR A 174 -4.50 6.81 25.61
N THR A 175 -5.77 6.58 25.92
CA THR A 175 -6.21 5.95 27.17
C THR A 175 -6.55 4.48 27.01
N GLU A 176 -6.58 4.00 25.75
CA GLU A 176 -6.94 2.62 25.43
C GLU A 176 -5.69 1.73 25.37
N GLU A 177 -5.83 0.48 25.80
CA GLU A 177 -4.78 -0.54 25.67
C GLU A 177 -4.98 -1.34 24.40
N PHE A 178 -3.96 -1.37 23.52
CA PHE A 178 -3.97 -2.15 22.29
C PHE A 178 -2.58 -2.60 21.85
N SER A 179 -2.55 -3.59 20.98
CA SER A 179 -1.34 -4.05 20.30
C SER A 179 -1.72 -4.61 18.92
N PHE A 180 -1.35 -3.90 17.88
CA PHE A 180 -1.58 -4.28 16.48
C PHE A 180 -0.26 -4.57 15.80
N ASN A 181 -0.19 -5.62 15.00
CA ASN A 181 1.06 -6.04 14.39
C ASN A 181 0.92 -6.15 12.88
N PHE A 182 1.96 -5.69 12.19
CA PHE A 182 2.14 -5.79 10.74
C PHE A 182 3.42 -6.55 10.42
N LYS A 183 3.52 -7.10 9.23
CA LYS A 183 4.80 -7.46 8.64
C LYS A 183 5.47 -6.23 8.05
N VAL A 184 6.73 -5.99 8.35
CA VAL A 184 7.51 -4.90 7.73
C VAL A 184 7.50 -5.02 6.21
N GLU A 185 7.59 -6.23 5.67
CA GLU A 185 7.53 -6.51 4.23
C GLU A 185 6.22 -6.08 3.55
N ASN A 186 5.13 -5.89 4.32
CA ASN A 186 3.85 -5.42 3.83
C ASN A 186 3.72 -3.88 3.85
N ILE A 187 4.66 -3.17 4.46
CA ILE A 187 4.67 -1.70 4.48
C ILE A 187 5.33 -1.19 3.19
N LYS A 188 4.69 -1.46 2.07
CA LYS A 188 5.12 -1.06 0.72
C LYS A 188 4.46 0.25 0.30
N ILE A 189 4.60 1.28 1.11
CA ILE A 189 3.98 2.59 0.90
C ILE A 189 5.01 3.62 0.42
N ILE A 190 4.56 4.59 -0.38
CA ILE A 190 5.41 5.70 -0.83
C ILE A 190 5.85 6.52 0.40
N PRO A 191 7.10 6.99 0.46
CA PRO A 191 7.52 7.93 1.51
C PRO A 191 6.59 9.13 1.60
N GLY A 192 6.08 9.42 2.78
CA GLY A 192 5.11 10.48 3.00
C GLY A 192 4.59 10.52 4.42
N SER A 193 3.81 11.54 4.75
CA SER A 193 3.05 11.62 5.99
C SER A 193 1.67 10.99 5.79
N TYR A 194 1.21 10.21 6.76
CA TYR A 194 -0.02 9.45 6.66
C TYR A 194 -0.91 9.64 7.88
N ASP A 195 -2.19 9.84 7.64
CA ASP A 195 -3.21 9.58 8.65
C ASP A 195 -3.51 8.07 8.63
N VAL A 196 -3.35 7.45 9.79
CA VAL A 196 -3.49 6.00 9.96
C VAL A 196 -4.70 5.71 10.81
N VAL A 197 -5.55 4.83 10.31
CA VAL A 197 -6.71 4.31 11.04
C VAL A 197 -6.60 2.81 11.11
N ILE A 198 -6.66 2.25 12.31
CA ILE A 198 -6.57 0.81 12.54
C ILE A 198 -7.91 0.29 13.04
N SER A 199 -8.35 -0.79 12.43
CA SER A 199 -9.50 -1.58 12.85
C SER A 199 -9.05 -2.89 13.51
N SER A 200 -9.60 -3.20 14.68
CA SER A 200 -9.42 -4.49 15.36
C SER A 200 -9.90 -5.69 14.53
N LYS A 201 -10.63 -5.43 13.42
CA LYS A 201 -11.02 -6.44 12.43
C LYS A 201 -9.90 -6.74 11.41
N LEU A 202 -8.64 -6.55 11.82
CA LEU A 202 -7.42 -6.92 11.11
C LEU A 202 -7.14 -6.12 9.82
N LEU A 203 -7.56 -4.88 9.76
CA LEU A 203 -7.32 -3.99 8.64
C LEU A 203 -6.89 -2.60 9.11
N ALA A 204 -5.91 -2.02 8.46
CA ALA A 204 -5.51 -0.63 8.66
C ALA A 204 -5.55 0.14 7.34
N GLU A 205 -5.97 1.40 7.41
CA GLU A 205 -5.95 2.36 6.32
C GLU A 205 -4.87 3.40 6.57
N PHE A 206 -4.04 3.62 5.56
CA PHE A 206 -3.02 4.67 5.52
C PHE A 206 -3.41 5.66 4.44
N THR A 207 -3.86 6.84 4.80
CA THR A 207 -4.22 7.92 3.87
C THR A 207 -3.07 8.91 3.77
N ASN A 208 -2.51 9.11 2.59
CA ASN A 208 -1.46 10.09 2.38
C ASN A 208 -2.01 11.51 2.55
N LYS A 209 -1.25 12.39 3.23
CA LYS A 209 -1.72 13.76 3.51
C LYS A 209 -1.54 14.74 2.36
N ASN A 210 -0.72 14.41 1.38
CA ASN A 210 -0.34 15.33 0.31
C ASN A 210 -0.87 14.92 -1.08
N THR A 211 -1.33 13.68 -1.23
CA THR A 211 -1.81 13.13 -2.51
C THR A 211 -3.02 12.24 -2.25
N ASP A 212 -3.86 12.08 -3.27
CA ASP A 212 -5.01 11.17 -3.22
C ASP A 212 -4.55 9.72 -3.35
N LEU A 213 -3.87 9.23 -2.32
CA LEU A 213 -3.26 7.90 -2.27
C LEU A 213 -3.60 7.24 -0.94
N LYS A 214 -4.12 6.03 -1.00
CA LYS A 214 -4.49 5.22 0.16
C LYS A 214 -3.96 3.81 0.05
N TYR A 215 -3.60 3.25 1.19
CA TYR A 215 -3.24 1.84 1.33
C TYR A 215 -4.09 1.19 2.40
N TYR A 216 -4.54 -0.02 2.10
CA TYR A 216 -5.20 -0.90 3.05
C TYR A 216 -4.28 -2.09 3.30
N ILE A 217 -3.85 -2.27 4.55
CA ILE A 217 -2.87 -3.28 4.93
C ILE A 217 -3.46 -4.17 6.01
N CYS A 218 -3.44 -5.49 5.77
CA CYS A 218 -3.90 -6.46 6.75
C CYS A 218 -2.95 -6.55 7.94
N LEU A 219 -3.53 -6.60 9.13
CA LEU A 219 -2.82 -6.90 10.36
C LEU A 219 -2.51 -8.39 10.46
N LEU A 220 -1.47 -8.72 11.21
CA LEU A 220 -1.21 -10.09 11.58
C LEU A 220 -2.25 -10.54 12.63
N TYR A 221 -2.84 -11.70 12.41
CA TYR A 221 -3.65 -12.33 13.44
C TYR A 221 -2.76 -12.63 14.64
N THR A 222 -3.02 -12.01 15.76
CA THR A 222 -2.43 -12.39 17.05
C THR A 222 -3.47 -13.22 17.78
N SER A 223 -3.17 -14.51 18.01
CA SER A 223 -3.96 -15.31 18.94
C SER A 223 -4.00 -14.58 20.29
N PRO A 224 -5.16 -14.46 20.94
CA PRO A 224 -5.25 -13.78 22.23
C PRO A 224 -4.24 -14.42 23.20
N SER A 225 -3.51 -13.56 23.92
CA SER A 225 -2.51 -13.98 24.90
C SER A 225 -3.13 -14.96 25.90
N PRO A 226 -2.37 -15.91 26.43
CA PRO A 226 -2.84 -16.77 27.53
C PRO A 226 -3.44 -15.99 28.71
N ARG A 227 -3.01 -14.73 28.94
CA ARG A 227 -3.57 -13.83 29.97
C ARG A 227 -5.00 -13.38 29.66
N ASP A 228 -5.38 -13.22 28.39
CA ASP A 228 -6.74 -12.84 28.00
C ASP A 228 -7.72 -14.00 28.16
N ARG A 229 -7.22 -15.25 28.07
CA ARG A 229 -8.03 -16.45 28.37
C ARG A 229 -8.33 -16.63 29.86
N GLN A 230 -7.53 -16.05 30.76
CA GLN A 230 -7.79 -16.12 32.20
C GLN A 230 -8.87 -15.14 32.66
N LYS A 231 -9.00 -13.96 32.01
CA LYS A 231 -10.07 -13.01 32.32
C LYS A 231 -11.46 -13.48 31.93
N SER A 232 -11.59 -14.40 30.96
CA SER A 232 -12.88 -14.96 30.52
C SER A 232 -13.35 -16.19 31.32
N ARG A 233 -12.60 -16.63 32.32
CA ARG A 233 -12.95 -17.72 33.24
C ARG A 233 -13.12 -17.21 34.67
N MET A 234 -14.02 -16.25 34.88
CA MET A 234 -14.57 -16.05 36.20
C MET A 234 -15.80 -16.98 36.32
N PRO A 235 -15.83 -17.93 37.26
CA PRO A 235 -17.03 -18.66 37.54
C PRO A 235 -18.06 -17.71 38.13
N SER A 236 -19.29 -17.71 37.59
CA SER A 236 -20.43 -17.17 38.29
C SER A 236 -20.61 -17.98 39.57
N SER A 237 -20.26 -17.40 40.68
CA SER A 237 -20.61 -17.96 41.99
C SER A 237 -22.09 -17.74 42.24
N ALA A 238 -22.73 -18.84 42.63
CA ALA A 238 -24.11 -19.01 43.05
C ALA A 238 -24.58 -17.94 44.06
#